data_e96a1fc9710d9e6cc03e30144dd53c81
#
_entry.id   e96a1fc9710d9e6cc03e30144dd53c81
#
_cell.length_a   1.000
_cell.length_b   1.000
_cell.length_c   1.000
_cell.angle_alpha   90.00
_cell.angle_beta   90.00
_cell.angle_gamma   90.00
#
_symmetry.space_group_name_H-M   'P 1'
#
loop_
_entity.id
_entity.type
_entity.pdbx_description
1 polymer ?
#
loop_
_entity_poly.entity_id
_entity_poly.type
_entity_poly.pdbx_seq_one_letter_code
_entity_poly.pdbx_strand_id
1 'polypeptide(L)'
;MRMKHLFTLTVTLFLFTQVTFSQKIRIKVAGQKDTTVHLIKYFGKGLYYADTAQLKNGEVSFNGAKQKPGILGLLLPGQQYFEFIYNNEEIWLETSGSTGSEFTKNLIVKKSEENKVFIPYVNYITEKKTAAGKMGEERGKFKSGDKEFKELGEKIDAINKEVLAYQQRLMAANPNLLVSKIVKMSIDIEIPDAPKDEKGRITDSNFQFNYFRAHYWDNVDLLDERLVNNPIFHNKLEYFFGKNMMIQHWDTVIYHAFQFCDRLNPKSRTFEY
;
A
#
# COMPACT_ATOMS: atom_id res chain seq x y z
N MET A 1 -61.32 -47.78 -20.93
CA MET A 1 -61.09 -46.38 -21.18
C MET A 1 -59.91 -45.92 -20.28
N ARG A 2 -58.69 -45.90 -20.82
CA ARG A 2 -57.49 -45.57 -20.05
C ARG A 2 -57.07 -44.13 -20.40
N MET A 3 -57.21 -43.25 -19.44
CA MET A 3 -56.77 -41.86 -19.52
C MET A 3 -55.23 -41.79 -19.30
N LYS A 4 -54.46 -41.35 -20.33
CA LYS A 4 -53.01 -41.11 -20.26
C LYS A 4 -52.82 -39.70 -19.76
N HIS A 5 -52.25 -39.50 -18.55
CA HIS A 5 -51.80 -38.21 -18.07
C HIS A 5 -50.46 -37.89 -18.73
N LEU A 6 -50.49 -36.85 -19.56
CA LEU A 6 -49.32 -36.27 -20.18
C LEU A 6 -48.66 -35.28 -19.18
N PHE A 7 -47.52 -35.64 -18.63
CA PHE A 7 -46.77 -34.80 -17.69
C PHE A 7 -45.85 -33.90 -18.52
N THR A 8 -46.21 -32.61 -18.67
CA THR A 8 -45.39 -31.61 -19.37
C THR A 8 -44.37 -31.07 -18.38
N LEU A 9 -43.08 -31.47 -18.54
CA LEU A 9 -41.96 -30.98 -17.76
C LEU A 9 -41.49 -29.63 -18.36
N THR A 10 -41.85 -28.53 -17.71
CA THR A 10 -41.38 -27.19 -18.10
C THR A 10 -40.00 -26.98 -17.51
N VAL A 11 -38.93 -27.07 -18.34
CA VAL A 11 -37.57 -26.74 -17.97
C VAL A 11 -37.41 -25.23 -18.05
N THR A 12 -37.42 -24.55 -16.91
CA THR A 12 -37.10 -23.12 -16.82
C THR A 12 -35.60 -22.95 -16.89
N LEU A 13 -35.09 -22.55 -18.04
CA LEU A 13 -33.67 -22.21 -18.26
C LEU A 13 -33.39 -20.89 -17.57
N PHE A 14 -32.81 -20.93 -16.39
CA PHE A 14 -32.23 -19.73 -15.73
C PHE A 14 -30.98 -19.30 -16.50
N LEU A 15 -31.12 -18.34 -17.37
CA LEU A 15 -29.98 -17.60 -17.94
C LEU A 15 -29.33 -16.79 -16.83
N PHE A 16 -28.30 -17.34 -16.21
CA PHE A 16 -27.34 -16.55 -15.42
C PHE A 16 -26.61 -15.60 -16.38
N THR A 17 -27.09 -14.37 -16.52
CA THR A 17 -26.29 -13.30 -17.09
C THR A 17 -25.12 -13.06 -16.16
N GLN A 18 -23.98 -13.63 -16.50
CA GLN A 18 -22.73 -13.25 -15.86
C GLN A 18 -22.47 -11.78 -16.21
N VAL A 19 -22.68 -10.88 -15.25
CA VAL A 19 -22.21 -9.51 -15.34
C VAL A 19 -20.69 -9.59 -15.32
N THR A 20 -20.08 -9.66 -16.50
CA THR A 20 -18.63 -9.50 -16.61
C THR A 20 -18.32 -8.06 -16.27
N PHE A 21 -17.92 -7.80 -15.03
CA PHE A 21 -17.34 -6.52 -14.67
C PHE A 21 -16.12 -6.31 -15.58
N SER A 22 -16.18 -5.26 -16.38
CA SER A 22 -15.05 -4.85 -17.22
C SER A 22 -13.90 -4.44 -16.27
N GLN A 23 -12.86 -5.25 -16.19
CA GLN A 23 -11.64 -4.95 -15.44
C GLN A 23 -10.70 -4.06 -16.28
N LYS A 24 -11.27 -3.02 -16.93
CA LYS A 24 -10.51 -2.13 -17.79
C LYS A 24 -9.82 -1.06 -16.96
N ILE A 25 -8.53 -0.85 -17.20
CA ILE A 25 -7.77 0.27 -16.66
C ILE A 25 -7.66 1.32 -17.76
N ARG A 26 -8.35 2.44 -17.60
CA ARG A 26 -8.36 3.57 -18.53
C ARG A 26 -7.71 4.79 -17.89
N ILE A 27 -6.74 5.37 -18.59
CA ILE A 27 -6.01 6.54 -18.10
C ILE A 27 -5.93 7.59 -19.19
N LYS A 28 -6.25 8.84 -18.83
CA LYS A 28 -6.07 10.02 -19.68
C LYS A 28 -5.00 10.91 -19.07
N VAL A 29 -4.00 11.26 -19.89
CA VAL A 29 -2.89 12.15 -19.51
C VAL A 29 -2.91 13.33 -20.45
N ALA A 30 -3.52 14.43 -20.00
CA ALA A 30 -3.68 15.62 -20.81
C ALA A 30 -2.33 16.27 -21.13
N GLY A 31 -2.18 16.75 -22.36
CA GLY A 31 -0.97 17.44 -22.82
C GLY A 31 0.18 16.52 -23.24
N GLN A 32 0.04 15.20 -23.10
CA GLN A 32 1.05 14.25 -23.58
C GLN A 32 0.87 13.95 -25.06
N LYS A 33 2.01 13.87 -25.78
CA LYS A 33 2.04 13.44 -27.18
C LYS A 33 1.83 11.94 -27.30
N ASP A 34 1.38 11.50 -28.46
CA ASP A 34 1.27 10.08 -28.78
C ASP A 34 2.62 9.38 -28.59
N THR A 35 2.62 8.34 -27.78
CA THR A 35 3.85 7.62 -27.40
C THR A 35 3.54 6.23 -26.83
N THR A 36 4.56 5.40 -26.73
CA THR A 36 4.48 4.14 -25.99
C THR A 36 4.58 4.42 -24.51
N VAL A 37 3.68 3.83 -23.71
CA VAL A 37 3.68 3.89 -22.25
C VAL A 37 3.60 2.49 -21.67
N HIS A 38 4.05 2.35 -20.43
CA HIS A 38 4.11 1.06 -19.77
C HIS A 38 3.29 1.08 -18.48
N LEU A 39 2.49 0.05 -18.29
CA LEU A 39 1.97 -0.29 -16.98
C LEU A 39 3.10 -0.96 -16.20
N ILE A 40 3.37 -0.47 -15.00
CA ILE A 40 4.42 -1.01 -14.12
C ILE A 40 3.82 -1.56 -12.83
N LYS A 41 4.50 -2.53 -12.25
CA LYS A 41 4.14 -3.20 -10.99
C LYS A 41 5.35 -3.38 -10.10
N TYR A 42 5.11 -3.49 -8.80
CA TYR A 42 6.14 -3.87 -7.85
C TYR A 42 6.34 -5.39 -7.78
N PHE A 43 7.59 -5.80 -7.68
CA PHE A 43 8.00 -7.12 -7.21
C PHE A 43 9.34 -6.98 -6.48
N GLY A 44 9.36 -7.26 -5.20
CA GLY A 44 10.49 -6.91 -4.35
C GLY A 44 10.71 -5.39 -4.33
N LYS A 45 11.97 -4.98 -4.44
CA LYS A 45 12.37 -3.56 -4.58
C LYS A 45 12.16 -3.01 -5.99
N GLY A 46 12.02 -3.88 -6.97
CA GLY A 46 12.04 -3.51 -8.38
C GLY A 46 10.67 -3.10 -8.91
N LEU A 47 10.70 -2.17 -9.88
CA LEU A 47 9.58 -1.87 -10.76
C LEU A 47 9.77 -2.66 -12.06
N TYR A 48 8.75 -3.37 -12.47
CA TYR A 48 8.76 -4.23 -13.66
C TYR A 48 7.62 -3.84 -14.59
N TYR A 49 7.83 -4.01 -15.88
CA TYR A 49 6.77 -3.84 -16.86
C TYR A 49 5.69 -4.93 -16.66
N ALA A 50 4.47 -4.48 -16.49
CA ALA A 50 3.30 -5.35 -16.38
C ALA A 50 2.56 -5.48 -17.72
N ASP A 51 2.53 -4.39 -18.49
CA ASP A 51 1.94 -4.34 -19.83
C ASP A 51 2.50 -3.12 -20.60
N THR A 52 2.26 -3.08 -21.92
CA THR A 52 2.69 -1.98 -22.80
C THR A 52 1.58 -1.62 -23.74
N ALA A 53 1.31 -0.31 -23.92
CA ALA A 53 0.28 0.18 -24.81
C ALA A 53 0.67 1.52 -25.45
N GLN A 54 -0.05 1.90 -26.49
CA GLN A 54 0.08 3.20 -27.13
C GLN A 54 -0.86 4.22 -26.47
N LEU A 55 -0.28 5.29 -25.95
CA LEU A 55 -1.01 6.50 -25.59
C LEU A 55 -1.35 7.22 -26.90
N LYS A 56 -2.63 7.42 -27.17
CA LYS A 56 -3.12 8.13 -28.38
C LYS A 56 -4.09 9.22 -27.95
N ASN A 57 -3.88 10.44 -28.46
CA ASN A 57 -4.69 11.61 -28.09
C ASN A 57 -4.79 11.79 -26.55
N GLY A 58 -3.71 11.45 -25.84
CA GLY A 58 -3.65 11.50 -24.38
C GLY A 58 -4.41 10.38 -23.66
N GLU A 59 -4.93 9.36 -24.34
CA GLU A 59 -5.64 8.24 -23.70
C GLU A 59 -4.92 6.90 -23.92
N VAL A 60 -4.93 6.07 -22.88
CA VAL A 60 -4.43 4.69 -22.90
C VAL A 60 -5.37 3.76 -22.14
N SER A 61 -5.41 2.50 -22.53
CA SER A 61 -6.17 1.47 -21.83
C SER A 61 -5.40 0.16 -21.74
N PHE A 62 -5.53 -0.50 -20.60
CA PHE A 62 -4.96 -1.83 -20.35
C PHE A 62 -6.05 -2.81 -19.92
N ASN A 63 -5.78 -4.09 -20.11
CA ASN A 63 -6.65 -5.16 -19.64
C ASN A 63 -6.29 -5.50 -18.18
N GLY A 64 -7.12 -5.07 -17.23
CA GLY A 64 -6.94 -5.35 -15.81
C GLY A 64 -7.04 -6.84 -15.46
N ALA A 65 -7.82 -7.64 -16.20
CA ALA A 65 -7.91 -9.08 -15.94
C ALA A 65 -6.56 -9.83 -16.06
N LYS A 66 -5.57 -9.22 -16.73
CA LYS A 66 -4.20 -9.74 -16.81
C LYS A 66 -3.31 -9.30 -15.64
N GLN A 67 -3.80 -8.39 -14.80
CA GLN A 67 -3.04 -7.81 -13.70
C GLN A 67 -3.38 -8.48 -12.38
N LYS A 68 -2.46 -8.40 -11.42
CA LYS A 68 -2.70 -8.82 -10.05
C LYS A 68 -3.02 -7.61 -9.18
N PRO A 69 -3.90 -7.74 -8.16
CA PRO A 69 -4.14 -6.68 -7.20
C PRO A 69 -2.87 -6.18 -6.53
N GLY A 70 -2.80 -4.90 -6.25
CA GLY A 70 -1.66 -4.24 -5.64
C GLY A 70 -1.47 -2.82 -6.14
N ILE A 71 -0.29 -2.25 -5.92
CA ILE A 71 0.09 -0.95 -6.47
C ILE A 71 0.63 -1.15 -7.90
N LEU A 72 -0.01 -0.49 -8.84
CA LEU A 72 0.43 -0.33 -10.21
C LEU A 72 0.83 1.12 -10.48
N GLY A 73 1.56 1.35 -11.55
CA GLY A 73 1.86 2.71 -12.02
C GLY A 73 1.79 2.82 -13.53
N LEU A 74 1.58 4.03 -14.01
CA LEU A 74 1.77 4.38 -15.42
C LEU A 74 3.12 5.05 -15.59
N LEU A 75 4.02 4.42 -16.35
CA LEU A 75 5.33 4.94 -16.72
C LEU A 75 5.23 5.63 -18.08
N LEU A 76 5.62 6.89 -18.10
CA LEU A 76 5.67 7.79 -19.24
C LEU A 76 7.12 8.02 -19.69
N PRO A 77 7.37 8.60 -20.88
CA PRO A 77 8.70 8.99 -21.30
C PRO A 77 9.43 9.86 -20.27
N GLY A 78 10.78 9.77 -20.26
CA GLY A 78 11.60 10.49 -19.29
C GLY A 78 11.57 9.89 -17.89
N GLN A 79 11.16 8.64 -17.76
CA GLN A 79 11.06 7.90 -16.49
C GLN A 79 10.12 8.56 -15.47
N GLN A 80 9.15 9.34 -15.96
CA GLN A 80 8.11 9.91 -15.12
C GLN A 80 6.99 8.89 -14.92
N TYR A 81 6.55 8.68 -13.69
CA TYR A 81 5.45 7.77 -13.41
C TYR A 81 4.60 8.28 -12.24
N PHE A 82 3.38 7.78 -12.16
CA PHE A 82 2.51 7.91 -11.01
C PHE A 82 1.85 6.58 -10.70
N GLU A 83 1.43 6.43 -9.46
CA GLU A 83 0.93 5.18 -8.91
C GLU A 83 -0.56 5.24 -8.63
N PHE A 84 -1.20 4.08 -8.68
CA PHE A 84 -2.58 3.87 -8.31
C PHE A 84 -2.79 2.43 -7.82
N ILE A 85 -3.86 2.20 -7.07
CA ILE A 85 -4.22 0.85 -6.61
C ILE A 85 -5.10 0.18 -7.66
N TYR A 86 -4.78 -1.08 -7.98
CA TYR A 86 -5.64 -1.98 -8.72
C TYR A 86 -6.12 -3.11 -7.80
N ASN A 87 -7.43 -3.33 -7.73
CA ASN A 87 -8.05 -4.39 -6.91
C ASN A 87 -9.22 -5.06 -7.65
N ASN A 88 -8.96 -5.59 -8.86
CA ASN A 88 -9.95 -6.28 -9.71
C ASN A 88 -11.19 -5.43 -10.04
N GLU A 89 -11.06 -4.12 -10.07
CA GLU A 89 -12.12 -3.16 -10.42
C GLU A 89 -11.84 -2.46 -11.74
N GLU A 90 -12.87 -1.83 -12.31
CA GLU A 90 -12.68 -0.91 -13.41
C GLU A 90 -12.11 0.40 -12.93
N ILE A 91 -11.04 0.85 -13.58
CA ILE A 91 -10.35 2.08 -13.25
C ILE A 91 -10.49 3.09 -14.41
N TRP A 92 -10.85 4.34 -14.05
CA TRP A 92 -10.77 5.48 -14.95
C TRP A 92 -10.14 6.66 -14.21
N LEU A 93 -8.93 7.04 -14.65
CA LEU A 93 -8.13 8.12 -14.10
C LEU A 93 -7.87 9.18 -15.16
N GLU A 94 -7.81 10.44 -14.76
CA GLU A 94 -7.37 11.55 -15.60
C GLU A 94 -6.30 12.36 -14.85
N THR A 95 -5.27 12.80 -15.56
CA THR A 95 -4.22 13.64 -14.97
C THR A 95 -3.59 14.56 -16.01
N SER A 96 -2.77 15.49 -15.54
CA SER A 96 -1.96 16.41 -16.37
C SER A 96 -0.70 16.80 -15.60
N GLY A 97 0.36 17.10 -16.34
CA GLY A 97 1.64 17.51 -15.74
C GLY A 97 2.81 17.15 -16.63
N SER A 98 4.00 17.30 -16.09
CA SER A 98 5.29 16.98 -16.71
C SER A 98 6.21 16.13 -15.82
N THR A 99 5.90 16.04 -14.53
CA THR A 99 6.65 15.26 -13.54
C THR A 99 5.74 14.26 -12.81
N GLY A 100 6.32 13.21 -12.26
CA GLY A 100 5.57 12.21 -11.49
C GLY A 100 4.78 12.82 -10.32
N SER A 101 5.35 13.81 -9.63
CA SER A 101 4.67 14.52 -8.54
C SER A 101 3.49 15.36 -9.03
N GLU A 102 3.60 16.03 -10.18
CA GLU A 102 2.50 16.78 -10.78
C GLU A 102 1.38 15.83 -11.24
N PHE A 103 1.73 14.73 -11.89
CA PHE A 103 0.75 13.71 -12.29
C PHE A 103 -0.04 13.20 -11.09
N THR A 104 0.63 12.86 -9.98
CA THR A 104 -0.02 12.39 -8.75
C THR A 104 -0.91 13.48 -8.14
N LYS A 105 -0.40 14.71 -8.03
CA LYS A 105 -1.14 15.85 -7.46
C LYS A 105 -2.41 16.19 -8.25
N ASN A 106 -2.33 16.15 -9.58
CA ASN A 106 -3.42 16.52 -10.48
C ASN A 106 -4.32 15.34 -10.86
N LEU A 107 -4.15 14.17 -10.21
CA LEU A 107 -4.87 12.97 -10.56
C LEU A 107 -6.34 13.04 -10.11
N ILE A 108 -7.24 12.91 -11.07
CA ILE A 108 -8.69 12.91 -10.88
C ILE A 108 -9.20 11.49 -11.08
N VAL A 109 -9.89 10.96 -10.08
CA VAL A 109 -10.47 9.61 -10.13
C VAL A 109 -11.92 9.72 -10.63
N LYS A 110 -12.16 9.26 -11.86
CA LYS A 110 -13.50 9.17 -12.44
C LYS A 110 -14.22 7.89 -12.03
N LYS A 111 -13.47 6.78 -11.95
CA LYS A 111 -13.99 5.48 -11.52
C LYS A 111 -12.90 4.66 -10.85
N SER A 112 -13.06 4.30 -9.63
CA SER A 112 -12.32 3.36 -8.77
C SER A 112 -12.65 3.65 -7.31
N GLU A 113 -13.08 2.68 -6.55
CA GLU A 113 -13.33 2.86 -5.12
C GLU A 113 -12.02 2.94 -4.34
N GLU A 114 -11.02 2.14 -4.69
CA GLU A 114 -9.70 2.19 -4.07
C GLU A 114 -9.02 3.56 -4.27
N ASN A 115 -9.02 4.06 -5.50
CA ASN A 115 -8.27 5.27 -5.83
C ASN A 115 -8.97 6.56 -5.38
N LYS A 116 -10.29 6.56 -5.19
CA LYS A 116 -11.00 7.68 -4.53
C LYS A 116 -10.49 7.94 -3.12
N VAL A 117 -9.99 6.89 -2.45
CA VAL A 117 -9.41 6.97 -1.10
C VAL A 117 -7.89 7.12 -1.16
N PHE A 118 -7.22 6.39 -2.05
CA PHE A 118 -5.76 6.34 -2.14
C PHE A 118 -5.15 7.67 -2.58
N ILE A 119 -5.68 8.30 -3.65
CA ILE A 119 -5.07 9.52 -4.19
C ILE A 119 -5.12 10.70 -3.22
N PRO A 120 -6.26 11.03 -2.58
CA PRO A 120 -6.29 12.03 -1.52
C PRO A 120 -5.35 11.72 -0.36
N TYR A 121 -5.24 10.43 0.02
CA TYR A 121 -4.31 9.98 1.06
C TYR A 121 -2.85 10.26 0.68
N VAL A 122 -2.42 9.87 -0.51
CA VAL A 122 -1.04 10.08 -0.98
C VAL A 122 -0.70 11.57 -1.02
N ASN A 123 -1.60 12.41 -1.54
CA ASN A 123 -1.40 13.86 -1.59
C ASN A 123 -1.27 14.45 -0.19
N TYR A 124 -2.16 14.08 0.73
CA TYR A 124 -2.12 14.53 2.12
C TYR A 124 -0.81 14.12 2.83
N ILE A 125 -0.43 12.83 2.72
CA ILE A 125 0.80 12.34 3.36
C ILE A 125 2.04 13.02 2.77
N THR A 126 2.08 13.23 1.45
CA THR A 126 3.19 13.91 0.79
C THR A 126 3.34 15.35 1.29
N GLU A 127 2.24 16.08 1.42
CA GLU A 127 2.24 17.45 1.98
C GLU A 127 2.77 17.45 3.42
N LYS A 128 2.22 16.59 4.28
CA LYS A 128 2.62 16.51 5.70
C LYS A 128 4.06 16.08 5.89
N LYS A 129 4.52 15.08 5.16
CA LYS A 129 5.94 14.64 5.19
C LYS A 129 6.88 15.73 4.69
N THR A 130 6.50 16.46 3.65
CA THR A 130 7.30 17.58 3.14
C THR A 130 7.41 18.70 4.19
N ALA A 131 6.31 19.04 4.85
CA ALA A 131 6.30 20.03 5.92
C ALA A 131 7.17 19.60 7.12
N ALA A 132 6.98 18.36 7.59
CA ALA A 132 7.78 17.80 8.68
C ALA A 132 9.27 17.69 8.33
N GLY A 133 9.61 17.33 7.09
CA GLY A 133 10.98 17.26 6.60
C GLY A 133 11.68 18.62 6.64
N LYS A 134 11.04 19.68 6.14
CA LYS A 134 11.56 21.06 6.23
C LYS A 134 11.80 21.50 7.67
N MET A 135 10.86 21.20 8.57
CA MET A 135 11.01 21.50 10.01
C MET A 135 12.16 20.67 10.63
N GLY A 136 12.34 19.42 10.20
CA GLY A 136 13.46 18.58 10.62
C GLY A 136 14.81 19.11 10.20
N GLU A 137 14.93 19.58 8.95
CA GLU A 137 16.14 20.23 8.45
C GLU A 137 16.45 21.53 9.22
N GLU A 138 15.43 22.34 9.51
CA GLU A 138 15.57 23.56 10.31
C GLU A 138 15.98 23.23 11.75
N ARG A 139 15.32 22.25 12.39
CA ARG A 139 15.64 21.76 13.73
C ARG A 139 17.09 21.29 13.86
N GLY A 140 17.65 20.69 12.81
CA GLY A 140 19.04 20.24 12.77
C GLY A 140 20.08 21.36 12.87
N LYS A 141 19.70 22.63 12.74
CA LYS A 141 20.57 23.80 12.91
C LYS A 141 20.74 24.21 14.38
N PHE A 142 19.92 23.71 15.27
CA PHE A 142 19.88 24.02 16.70
C PHE A 142 20.41 22.87 17.55
N LYS A 143 20.86 23.17 18.78
CA LYS A 143 21.28 22.17 19.77
C LYS A 143 20.05 21.65 20.53
N SER A 144 20.13 20.44 21.04
CA SER A 144 19.01 19.78 21.76
C SER A 144 18.46 20.56 22.97
N GLY A 145 19.25 21.48 23.54
CA GLY A 145 18.84 22.36 24.65
C GLY A 145 18.12 23.65 24.23
N ASP A 146 18.24 24.04 22.98
CA ASP A 146 17.72 25.29 22.47
C ASP A 146 16.16 25.27 22.43
N LYS A 147 15.56 26.44 22.60
CA LYS A 147 14.11 26.60 22.59
C LYS A 147 13.52 26.23 21.22
N GLU A 148 14.14 26.69 20.16
CA GLU A 148 13.77 26.43 18.78
C GLU A 148 13.81 24.92 18.43
N PHE A 149 14.82 24.20 18.96
CA PHE A 149 14.91 22.73 18.78
C PHE A 149 13.71 22.01 19.36
N LYS A 150 13.24 22.44 20.55
CA LYS A 150 12.07 21.87 21.22
C LYS A 150 10.76 22.22 20.51
N GLU A 151 10.59 23.51 20.17
CA GLU A 151 9.38 24.00 19.48
C GLU A 151 9.19 23.32 18.10
N LEU A 152 10.28 23.16 17.33
CA LEU A 152 10.22 22.43 16.05
C LEU A 152 9.92 20.95 16.26
N GLY A 153 10.46 20.33 17.32
CA GLY A 153 10.13 18.97 17.69
C GLY A 153 8.63 18.80 17.97
N GLU A 154 8.05 19.65 18.81
CA GLU A 154 6.63 19.64 19.15
C GLU A 154 5.72 19.80 17.90
N LYS A 155 6.11 20.68 16.96
CA LYS A 155 5.39 20.85 15.69
C LYS A 155 5.45 19.60 14.82
N ILE A 156 6.60 18.93 14.72
CA ILE A 156 6.75 17.66 13.99
C ILE A 156 5.89 16.58 14.65
N ASP A 157 5.89 16.49 15.97
CA ASP A 157 5.08 15.52 16.71
C ASP A 157 3.58 15.77 16.51
N ALA A 158 3.17 17.03 16.46
CA ALA A 158 1.78 17.40 16.14
C ALA A 158 1.37 16.94 14.74
N ILE A 159 2.25 17.12 13.72
CA ILE A 159 2.02 16.62 12.36
C ILE A 159 1.89 15.10 12.37
N ASN A 160 2.78 14.38 13.07
CA ASN A 160 2.74 12.92 13.14
C ASN A 160 1.44 12.41 13.78
N LYS A 161 0.97 13.06 14.86
CA LYS A 161 -0.33 12.75 15.48
C LYS A 161 -1.51 13.00 14.55
N GLU A 162 -1.48 14.11 13.81
CA GLU A 162 -2.50 14.44 12.80
C GLU A 162 -2.55 13.39 11.68
N VAL A 163 -1.38 12.96 11.16
CA VAL A 163 -1.26 11.91 10.16
C VAL A 163 -1.84 10.60 10.68
N LEU A 164 -1.46 10.17 11.87
CA LEU A 164 -1.97 8.94 12.47
C LEU A 164 -3.50 8.99 12.65
N ALA A 165 -4.03 10.10 13.13
CA ALA A 165 -5.48 10.27 13.27
C ALA A 165 -6.21 10.24 11.92
N TYR A 166 -5.62 10.80 10.86
CA TYR A 166 -6.15 10.71 9.51
C TYR A 166 -6.15 9.27 9.00
N GLN A 167 -5.05 8.54 9.16
CA GLN A 167 -4.93 7.12 8.79
C GLN A 167 -5.96 6.25 9.51
N GLN A 168 -6.16 6.45 10.82
CA GLN A 168 -7.17 5.73 11.60
C GLN A 168 -8.59 5.99 11.10
N ARG A 169 -8.95 7.25 10.81
CA ARG A 169 -10.25 7.60 10.24
C ARG A 169 -10.45 6.99 8.86
N LEU A 170 -9.43 7.02 8.01
CA LEU A 170 -9.47 6.42 6.67
C LEU A 170 -9.77 4.92 6.74
N MET A 171 -9.05 4.19 7.60
CA MET A 171 -9.24 2.76 7.78
C MET A 171 -10.61 2.41 8.35
N ALA A 172 -11.08 3.19 9.34
CA ALA A 172 -12.40 2.98 9.94
C ALA A 172 -13.53 3.22 8.94
N ALA A 173 -13.39 4.21 8.05
CA ALA A 173 -14.38 4.50 7.01
C ALA A 173 -14.36 3.49 5.84
N ASN A 174 -13.24 2.81 5.62
CA ASN A 174 -13.02 1.96 4.45
C ASN A 174 -12.43 0.57 4.82
N PRO A 175 -13.02 -0.19 5.76
CA PRO A 175 -12.37 -1.38 6.35
C PRO A 175 -12.07 -2.51 5.35
N ASN A 176 -12.82 -2.58 4.25
CA ASN A 176 -12.73 -3.66 3.26
C ASN A 176 -11.84 -3.34 2.06
N LEU A 177 -11.38 -2.09 1.92
CA LEU A 177 -10.54 -1.69 0.80
C LEU A 177 -9.08 -2.13 1.01
N LEU A 178 -8.41 -2.44 -0.09
CA LEU A 178 -6.98 -2.79 -0.09
C LEU A 178 -6.14 -1.60 0.39
N VAL A 179 -6.51 -0.38 0.05
CA VAL A 179 -5.84 0.84 0.53
C VAL A 179 -5.78 0.88 2.07
N SER A 180 -6.83 0.48 2.77
CA SER A 180 -6.83 0.47 4.24
C SER A 180 -5.83 -0.53 4.83
N LYS A 181 -5.66 -1.68 4.20
CA LYS A 181 -4.63 -2.67 4.60
C LYS A 181 -3.22 -2.15 4.32
N ILE A 182 -3.01 -1.48 3.18
CA ILE A 182 -1.74 -0.84 2.83
C ILE A 182 -1.42 0.28 3.84
N VAL A 183 -2.39 1.12 4.17
CA VAL A 183 -2.24 2.18 5.17
C VAL A 183 -1.92 1.59 6.55
N LYS A 184 -2.66 0.58 6.99
CA LYS A 184 -2.39 -0.10 8.26
C LYS A 184 -0.96 -0.63 8.33
N MET A 185 -0.49 -1.28 7.27
CA MET A 185 0.86 -1.83 7.18
C MET A 185 1.95 -0.74 7.27
N SER A 186 1.64 0.51 6.90
CA SER A 186 2.57 1.64 6.96
C SER A 186 2.65 2.32 8.34
N ILE A 187 1.78 1.96 9.28
CA ILE A 187 1.77 2.52 10.64
C ILE A 187 2.77 1.76 11.50
N ASP A 188 3.60 2.53 12.18
CA ASP A 188 4.56 1.96 13.13
C ASP A 188 3.87 1.37 14.37
N ILE A 189 4.52 0.41 14.99
CA ILE A 189 4.05 -0.19 16.25
C ILE A 189 4.33 0.78 17.40
N GLU A 190 3.31 1.05 18.20
CA GLU A 190 3.46 1.80 19.44
C GLU A 190 4.18 0.94 20.48
N ILE A 191 5.32 1.43 20.95
CA ILE A 191 6.17 0.70 21.89
C ILE A 191 5.93 1.29 23.30
N PRO A 192 5.46 0.48 24.27
CA PRO A 192 5.28 0.93 25.64
C PRO A 192 6.61 1.32 26.29
N ASP A 193 6.52 2.13 27.35
CA ASP A 193 7.66 2.39 28.21
C ASP A 193 8.19 1.11 28.84
N ALA A 194 9.52 1.03 28.96
CA ALA A 194 10.17 -0.09 29.65
C ALA A 194 9.73 -0.14 31.13
N PRO A 195 9.52 -1.35 31.69
CA PRO A 195 9.13 -1.52 33.09
C PRO A 195 10.21 -0.96 34.05
N LYS A 196 9.75 -0.32 35.12
CA LYS A 196 10.62 0.30 36.13
C LYS A 196 10.37 -0.32 37.51
N ASP A 197 11.41 -0.36 38.35
CA ASP A 197 11.29 -0.73 39.74
C ASP A 197 10.70 0.42 40.59
N GLU A 198 10.50 0.16 41.88
CA GLU A 198 9.98 1.15 42.84
C GLU A 198 10.85 2.42 42.96
N LYS A 199 12.10 2.36 42.52
CA LYS A 199 13.06 3.47 42.51
C LYS A 199 13.12 4.16 41.14
N GLY A 200 12.26 3.78 40.20
CA GLY A 200 12.19 4.34 38.86
C GLY A 200 13.28 3.87 37.89
N ARG A 201 14.03 2.83 38.24
CA ARG A 201 15.10 2.27 37.39
C ARG A 201 14.53 1.24 36.44
N ILE A 202 14.95 1.29 35.17
CA ILE A 202 14.53 0.32 34.13
C ILE A 202 14.98 -1.08 34.56
N THR A 203 14.06 -2.04 34.62
CA THR A 203 14.30 -3.43 35.03
C THR A 203 14.66 -4.35 33.84
N ASP A 204 14.26 -3.99 32.62
CA ASP A 204 14.61 -4.67 31.37
C ASP A 204 15.04 -3.67 30.32
N SER A 205 16.33 -3.53 30.10
CA SER A 205 16.91 -2.63 29.11
C SER A 205 16.61 -3.05 27.66
N ASN A 206 16.24 -4.31 27.42
CA ASN A 206 15.93 -4.84 26.08
C ASN A 206 14.43 -4.88 25.80
N PHE A 207 13.59 -4.46 26.77
CA PHE A 207 12.14 -4.54 26.67
C PHE A 207 11.60 -3.93 25.38
N GLN A 208 11.95 -2.68 25.07
CA GLN A 208 11.43 -1.98 23.90
C GLN A 208 11.81 -2.66 22.60
N PHE A 209 13.06 -3.13 22.48
CA PHE A 209 13.52 -3.87 21.31
C PHE A 209 12.79 -5.21 21.17
N ASN A 210 12.68 -5.97 22.26
CA ASN A 210 12.00 -7.26 22.25
C ASN A 210 10.49 -7.10 21.92
N TYR A 211 9.85 -6.08 22.51
CA TYR A 211 8.47 -5.74 22.22
C TYR A 211 8.26 -5.39 20.74
N PHE A 212 9.07 -4.47 20.21
CA PHE A 212 9.00 -4.06 18.81
C PHE A 212 9.15 -5.26 17.87
N ARG A 213 10.14 -6.12 18.11
CA ARG A 213 10.36 -7.31 17.28
C ARG A 213 9.21 -8.30 17.36
N ALA A 214 8.64 -8.53 18.53
CA ALA A 214 7.51 -9.44 18.73
C ALA A 214 6.24 -8.96 18.01
N HIS A 215 6.01 -7.65 17.99
CA HIS A 215 4.82 -7.00 17.45
C HIS A 215 4.98 -6.44 16.04
N TYR A 216 6.16 -6.60 15.43
CA TYR A 216 6.51 -5.97 14.15
C TYR A 216 5.50 -6.21 13.03
N TRP A 217 4.84 -7.36 13.04
CA TRP A 217 3.89 -7.79 12.01
C TRP A 217 2.41 -7.56 12.38
N ASP A 218 2.09 -6.97 13.53
CA ASP A 218 0.71 -6.85 14.01
C ASP A 218 -0.16 -5.95 13.10
N ASN A 219 0.48 -5.02 12.41
CA ASN A 219 -0.20 -4.15 11.45
C ASN A 219 -0.23 -4.73 10.03
N VAL A 220 0.22 -5.97 9.79
CA VAL A 220 0.25 -6.62 8.49
C VAL A 220 -0.70 -7.80 8.46
N ASP A 221 -1.67 -7.79 7.55
CA ASP A 221 -2.50 -8.95 7.25
C ASP A 221 -1.71 -9.93 6.36
N LEU A 222 -0.94 -10.81 7.02
CA LEU A 222 -0.08 -11.79 6.34
C LEU A 222 -0.85 -12.82 5.50
N LEU A 223 -2.17 -12.94 5.69
CA LEU A 223 -3.03 -13.83 4.89
C LEU A 223 -3.55 -13.15 3.62
N ASP A 224 -3.39 -11.84 3.49
CA ASP A 224 -3.81 -11.11 2.29
C ASP A 224 -2.66 -11.04 1.26
N GLU A 225 -2.64 -11.99 0.34
CA GLU A 225 -1.60 -12.10 -0.69
C GLU A 225 -1.52 -10.93 -1.68
N ARG A 226 -2.49 -9.99 -1.66
CA ARG A 226 -2.44 -8.77 -2.46
C ARG A 226 -1.33 -7.82 -1.98
N LEU A 227 -0.94 -7.93 -0.71
CA LEU A 227 0.07 -7.06 -0.09
C LEU A 227 1.50 -7.30 -0.62
N VAL A 228 1.80 -8.45 -1.26
CA VAL A 228 3.14 -8.68 -1.84
C VAL A 228 3.46 -7.77 -3.04
N ASN A 229 2.44 -7.27 -3.73
CA ASN A 229 2.61 -6.33 -4.85
C ASN A 229 2.67 -4.87 -4.34
N ASN A 230 3.47 -4.64 -3.29
CA ASN A 230 3.58 -3.38 -2.59
C ASN A 230 4.99 -3.21 -2.03
N PRO A 231 5.66 -2.07 -2.27
CA PRO A 231 7.03 -1.85 -1.80
C PRO A 231 7.15 -1.84 -0.27
N ILE A 232 6.08 -1.45 0.47
CA ILE A 232 6.10 -1.41 1.93
C ILE A 232 6.29 -2.82 2.51
N PHE A 233 5.60 -3.83 1.96
CA PHE A 233 5.74 -5.21 2.41
C PHE A 233 7.17 -5.72 2.26
N HIS A 234 7.77 -5.50 1.08
CA HIS A 234 9.15 -5.88 0.84
C HIS A 234 10.13 -5.18 1.80
N ASN A 235 10.00 -3.87 1.97
CA ASN A 235 10.84 -3.10 2.88
C ASN A 235 10.72 -3.59 4.32
N LYS A 236 9.51 -4.01 4.75
CA LYS A 236 9.31 -4.61 6.06
C LYS A 236 10.03 -5.97 6.19
N LEU A 237 10.00 -6.82 5.16
CA LEU A 237 10.75 -8.08 5.15
C LEU A 237 12.26 -7.82 5.26
N GLU A 238 12.82 -6.93 4.44
CA GLU A 238 14.24 -6.60 4.50
C GLU A 238 14.66 -6.03 5.85
N TYR A 239 13.84 -5.16 6.42
CA TYR A 239 14.13 -4.61 7.74
C TYR A 239 14.09 -5.69 8.83
N PHE A 240 13.06 -6.55 8.83
CA PHE A 240 12.88 -7.60 9.83
C PHE A 240 14.00 -8.65 9.79
N PHE A 241 14.38 -9.10 8.60
CA PHE A 241 15.47 -10.08 8.42
C PHE A 241 16.86 -9.42 8.34
N GLY A 242 16.91 -8.10 8.41
CA GLY A 242 18.15 -7.33 8.38
C GLY A 242 18.89 -7.29 9.72
N LYS A 243 20.14 -6.88 9.65
CA LYS A 243 21.06 -6.79 10.81
C LYS A 243 20.58 -5.89 11.96
N ASN A 244 19.61 -5.01 11.71
CA ASN A 244 19.06 -4.12 12.72
C ASN A 244 18.05 -4.82 13.64
N MET A 245 17.47 -5.94 13.19
CA MET A 245 16.43 -6.68 13.91
C MET A 245 16.90 -8.02 14.46
N MET A 246 17.95 -8.59 13.86
CA MET A 246 18.48 -9.88 14.30
C MET A 246 19.95 -10.04 13.97
N ILE A 247 20.61 -10.91 14.75
CA ILE A 247 21.97 -11.34 14.48
C ILE A 247 21.98 -12.09 13.14
N GLN A 248 22.90 -11.72 12.25
CA GLN A 248 23.03 -12.31 10.91
C GLN A 248 23.81 -13.65 10.97
N HIS A 249 23.43 -14.51 11.91
CA HIS A 249 23.88 -15.89 11.95
C HIS A 249 22.84 -16.78 11.28
N TRP A 250 23.27 -17.73 10.47
CA TRP A 250 22.40 -18.56 9.66
C TRP A 250 21.29 -19.26 10.48
N ASP A 251 21.61 -19.80 11.67
CA ASP A 251 20.63 -20.44 12.55
C ASP A 251 19.53 -19.47 12.99
N THR A 252 19.93 -18.24 13.36
CA THR A 252 18.99 -17.21 13.82
C THR A 252 18.05 -16.79 12.68
N VAL A 253 18.61 -16.54 11.49
CA VAL A 253 17.82 -16.12 10.34
C VAL A 253 16.86 -17.21 9.89
N ILE A 254 17.34 -18.47 9.80
CA ILE A 254 16.52 -19.62 9.43
C ILE A 254 15.40 -19.84 10.46
N TYR A 255 15.70 -19.81 11.75
CA TYR A 255 14.71 -19.99 12.79
C TYR A 255 13.56 -18.98 12.67
N HIS A 256 13.89 -17.69 12.53
CA HIS A 256 12.86 -16.65 12.35
C HIS A 256 12.15 -16.74 11.00
N ALA A 257 12.81 -17.19 9.93
CA ALA A 257 12.18 -17.41 8.64
C ALA A 257 11.10 -18.52 8.74
N PHE A 258 11.40 -19.64 9.39
CA PHE A 258 10.40 -20.68 9.61
C PHE A 258 9.23 -20.18 10.46
N GLN A 259 9.49 -19.49 11.57
CA GLN A 259 8.41 -18.91 12.39
C GLN A 259 7.54 -17.91 11.58
N PHE A 260 8.14 -17.16 10.66
CA PHE A 260 7.40 -16.27 9.79
C PHE A 260 6.56 -17.06 8.79
N CYS A 261 7.12 -18.09 8.14
CA CYS A 261 6.42 -18.94 7.20
C CYS A 261 5.22 -19.66 7.84
N ASP A 262 5.32 -20.08 9.11
CA ASP A 262 4.22 -20.70 9.86
C ASP A 262 2.99 -19.78 10.01
N ARG A 263 3.15 -18.48 9.86
CA ARG A 263 2.08 -17.47 9.90
C ARG A 263 1.40 -17.27 8.54
N LEU A 264 1.95 -17.83 7.46
CA LEU A 264 1.47 -17.66 6.10
C LEU A 264 0.60 -18.85 5.68
N ASN A 265 -0.23 -18.63 4.67
CA ASN A 265 -0.90 -19.74 3.98
C ASN A 265 0.13 -20.39 3.02
N PRO A 266 0.48 -21.70 3.19
CA PRO A 266 1.47 -22.37 2.34
C PRO A 266 1.12 -22.41 0.83
N LYS A 267 -0.16 -22.16 0.49
CA LYS A 267 -0.62 -22.10 -0.90
C LYS A 267 -0.74 -20.67 -1.43
N SER A 268 -0.35 -19.66 -0.65
CA SER A 268 -0.46 -18.26 -1.03
C SER A 268 0.78 -17.77 -1.78
N ARG A 269 0.60 -16.73 -2.58
CA ARG A 269 1.70 -16.02 -3.22
C ARG A 269 2.65 -15.35 -2.21
N THR A 270 2.13 -15.02 -1.01
CA THR A 270 2.96 -14.47 0.08
C THR A 270 3.98 -15.48 0.55
N PHE A 271 3.63 -16.76 0.58
CA PHE A 271 4.55 -17.84 0.95
C PHE A 271 5.58 -18.13 -0.16
N GLU A 272 5.17 -18.03 -1.44
CA GLU A 272 6.07 -18.20 -2.59
C GLU A 272 7.06 -17.03 -2.74
N TYR A 273 6.67 -15.83 -2.29
CA TYR A 273 7.48 -14.59 -2.35
C TYR A 273 8.69 -14.62 -1.45
#